data_c3594b898b8d86d589bf79fad97183fb
#
_entry.id   c3594b898b8d86d589bf79fad97183fb
#
_cell.length_a   1.000
_cell.length_b   1.000
_cell.length_c   1.000
_cell.angle_alpha   90.00
_cell.angle_beta   90.00
_cell.angle_gamma   90.00
#
_symmetry.space_group_name_H-M   'P 1'
#
loop_
_entity.id
_entity.type
_entity.pdbx_description
1 polymer ?
#
loop_
_entity_poly.entity_id
_entity_poly.type
_entity_poly.pdbx_seq_one_letter_code
_entity_poly.pdbx_strand_id
1 'polypeptide(L)'
;MTKKVILTFPVDATDRPLTYDLIRIYDVKVNILKAEIQPGKTGSLLIEMEADPLRIEQAIAFLNDNGVTVSPVSSKISYDESRCINCGNCASACFSHALTIEAPDWELQFNPEKCIACKLCLKACPLKLFKIEFSNPESC
;
A
#
# COMPACT_ATOMS: atom_id res chain seq x y z
N MET A 1 4.91 8.25 -15.39
CA MET A 1 3.94 7.33 -14.76
C MET A 1 4.25 7.19 -13.29
N THR A 2 3.27 7.30 -12.46
CA THR A 2 3.41 7.15 -11.00
C THR A 2 2.69 5.88 -10.56
N LYS A 3 3.36 5.04 -9.79
CA LYS A 3 2.79 3.79 -9.31
C LYS A 3 3.10 3.59 -7.83
N LYS A 4 2.07 3.28 -7.06
CA LYS A 4 2.21 2.91 -5.65
C LYS A 4 2.27 1.40 -5.52
N VAL A 5 3.26 0.92 -4.82
CA VAL A 5 3.46 -0.52 -4.62
C VAL A 5 3.85 -0.80 -3.17
N ILE A 6 3.55 -2.01 -2.73
CA ILE A 6 4.01 -2.50 -1.45
C ILE A 6 5.10 -3.54 -1.71
N LEU A 7 6.25 -3.32 -1.10
CA LEU A 7 7.37 -4.25 -1.15
C LEU A 7 7.37 -5.07 0.14
N THR A 8 7.42 -6.38 -0.01
CA THR A 8 7.58 -7.29 1.13
C THR A 8 8.97 -7.92 1.05
N PHE A 9 9.79 -7.65 2.05
CA PHE A 9 11.16 -8.14 2.13
C PHE A 9 11.22 -9.39 3.00
N PRO A 10 11.87 -10.47 2.52
CA PRO A 10 12.22 -11.58 3.40
C PRO A 10 13.27 -11.13 4.43
N VAL A 11 13.42 -11.90 5.49
CA VAL A 11 14.37 -11.59 6.59
C VAL A 11 15.77 -11.33 6.07
N ASP A 12 16.22 -12.08 5.08
CA ASP A 12 17.56 -11.99 4.51
C ASP A 12 17.78 -10.76 3.62
N ALA A 13 16.71 -10.17 3.09
CA ALA A 13 16.80 -9.05 2.14
C ALA A 13 16.71 -7.68 2.80
N THR A 14 16.39 -7.61 4.09
CA THR A 14 16.26 -6.33 4.80
C THR A 14 17.57 -5.57 4.93
N ASP A 15 18.71 -6.26 4.85
CA ASP A 15 20.05 -5.66 4.96
C ASP A 15 20.58 -5.11 3.63
N ARG A 16 19.88 -5.34 2.52
CA ARG A 16 20.32 -4.90 1.19
C ARG A 16 19.75 -3.52 0.86
N PRO A 17 20.58 -2.61 0.30
CA PRO A 17 20.12 -1.28 -0.08
C PRO A 17 19.38 -1.28 -1.42
N LEU A 18 18.29 -2.03 -1.53
CA LEU A 18 17.52 -2.21 -2.76
C LEU A 18 16.91 -0.90 -3.26
N THR A 19 16.47 -0.04 -2.35
CA THR A 19 15.94 1.29 -2.69
C THR A 19 17.00 2.15 -3.37
N TYR A 20 18.22 2.12 -2.86
CA TYR A 20 19.36 2.82 -3.48
C TYR A 20 19.62 2.30 -4.89
N ASP A 21 19.61 0.99 -5.08
CA ASP A 21 19.85 0.37 -6.37
C ASP A 21 18.75 0.72 -7.39
N LEU A 22 17.50 0.81 -6.95
CA LEU A 22 16.40 1.26 -7.80
C LEU A 22 16.63 2.68 -8.32
N ILE A 23 17.04 3.58 -7.45
CA ILE A 23 17.27 4.98 -7.81
C ILE A 23 18.50 5.09 -8.74
N ARG A 24 19.58 4.40 -8.40
CA ARG A 24 20.84 4.49 -9.12
C ARG A 24 20.81 3.82 -10.49
N ILE A 25 20.27 2.60 -10.58
CA ILE A 25 20.35 1.77 -11.80
C ILE A 25 19.19 2.11 -12.74
N TYR A 26 17.99 2.27 -12.22
CA TYR A 26 16.79 2.44 -13.03
C TYR A 26 16.27 3.89 -13.10
N ASP A 27 16.94 4.80 -12.40
CA ASP A 27 16.57 6.22 -12.35
C ASP A 27 15.08 6.42 -11.99
N VAL A 28 14.62 5.68 -11.02
CA VAL A 28 13.25 5.74 -10.51
C VAL A 28 13.22 6.70 -9.32
N LYS A 29 12.31 7.67 -9.36
CA LYS A 29 12.05 8.50 -8.18
C LYS A 29 11.24 7.68 -7.18
N VAL A 30 11.74 7.52 -5.98
CA VAL A 30 11.12 6.73 -4.92
C VAL A 30 10.76 7.64 -3.76
N ASN A 31 9.48 7.62 -3.38
CA ASN A 31 8.98 8.27 -2.18
C ASN A 31 8.46 7.20 -1.22
N ILE A 32 8.96 7.20 0.01
CA ILE A 32 8.55 6.24 1.03
C ILE A 32 7.34 6.80 1.76
N LEU A 33 6.20 6.13 1.66
CA LEU A 33 4.95 6.54 2.30
C LEU A 33 4.78 5.87 3.67
N LYS A 34 5.21 4.63 3.79
CA LYS A 34 5.17 3.88 5.05
C LYS A 34 6.27 2.82 5.05
N ALA A 35 6.91 2.63 6.18
CA ALA A 35 7.93 1.61 6.35
C ALA A 35 7.70 0.86 7.66
N GLU A 36 7.70 -0.46 7.60
CA GLU A 36 7.63 -1.36 8.75
C GLU A 36 8.77 -2.37 8.62
N ILE A 37 9.93 -2.04 9.14
CA ILE A 37 11.12 -2.89 9.07
C ILE A 37 11.61 -3.15 10.50
N GLN A 38 11.70 -4.42 10.86
CA GLN A 38 12.22 -4.85 12.16
C GLN A 38 13.32 -5.89 11.94
N PRO A 39 14.43 -5.80 12.69
CA PRO A 39 15.49 -6.79 12.60
C PRO A 39 14.99 -8.20 12.91
N GLY A 40 15.36 -9.16 12.08
CA GLY A 40 14.99 -10.57 12.25
C GLY A 40 13.57 -10.93 11.87
N LYS A 41 12.82 -10.00 11.28
CA LYS A 41 11.44 -10.22 10.78
C LYS A 41 11.31 -9.78 9.32
N THR A 42 10.25 -10.25 8.67
CA THR A 42 9.92 -9.74 7.34
C THR A 42 9.56 -8.26 7.42
N GLY A 43 10.08 -7.47 6.49
CA GLY A 43 9.80 -6.05 6.40
C GLY A 43 8.79 -5.74 5.31
N SER A 44 8.05 -4.65 5.46
CA SER A 44 7.21 -4.12 4.40
C SER A 44 7.46 -2.63 4.18
N LEU A 45 7.40 -2.21 2.93
CA LEU A 45 7.68 -0.84 2.52
C LEU A 45 6.63 -0.42 1.50
N LEU A 46 5.86 0.60 1.83
CA LEU A 46 4.93 1.23 0.89
C LEU A 46 5.64 2.39 0.22
N ILE A 47 5.84 2.29 -1.08
CA ILE A 47 6.53 3.31 -1.85
C ILE A 47 5.69 3.79 -3.03
N GLU A 48 5.95 5.02 -3.43
CA GLU A 48 5.48 5.58 -4.68
C GLU A 48 6.68 5.71 -5.62
N MET A 49 6.55 5.11 -6.80
CA MET A 49 7.58 5.16 -7.83
C MET A 49 7.12 6.01 -8.98
N GLU A 50 7.97 6.94 -9.42
CA GLU A 50 7.75 7.76 -10.60
C GLU A 50 8.86 7.55 -11.60
N ALA A 51 8.52 7.02 -12.76
CA ALA A 51 9.44 6.79 -13.88
C ALA A 51 8.65 6.44 -15.16
N ASP A 52 9.36 6.23 -16.26
CA ASP A 52 8.74 5.68 -17.47
C ASP A 52 8.18 4.28 -17.21
N PRO A 53 7.07 3.89 -17.86
CA PRO A 53 6.48 2.57 -17.65
C PRO A 53 7.46 1.41 -17.81
N LEU A 54 8.34 1.49 -18.80
CA LEU A 54 9.35 0.46 -19.06
C LEU A 54 10.35 0.35 -17.90
N ARG A 55 10.78 1.48 -17.34
CA ARG A 55 11.70 1.50 -16.20
C ARG A 55 11.05 0.94 -14.93
N ILE A 56 9.77 1.23 -14.73
CA ILE A 56 9.01 0.68 -13.60
C ILE A 56 8.92 -0.84 -13.70
N GLU A 57 8.64 -1.37 -14.88
CA GLU A 57 8.61 -2.82 -15.11
C GLU A 57 9.97 -3.47 -14.84
N GLN A 58 11.04 -2.86 -15.31
CA GLN A 58 12.41 -3.32 -15.06
C GLN A 58 12.75 -3.29 -13.57
N ALA A 59 12.36 -2.23 -12.88
CA ALA A 59 12.57 -2.09 -11.44
C ALA A 59 11.81 -3.18 -10.65
N ILE A 60 10.57 -3.46 -11.03
CA ILE A 60 9.78 -4.53 -10.41
C ILE A 60 10.41 -5.90 -10.66
N ALA A 61 10.88 -6.16 -11.87
CA ALA A 61 11.57 -7.40 -12.20
C ALA A 61 12.86 -7.56 -11.36
N PHE A 62 13.62 -6.50 -11.23
CA PHE A 62 14.82 -6.47 -10.38
C PHE A 62 14.49 -6.81 -8.92
N LEU A 63 13.44 -6.22 -8.37
CA LEU A 63 13.01 -6.51 -7.00
C LEU A 63 12.59 -7.96 -6.82
N ASN A 64 11.82 -8.50 -7.76
CA ASN A 64 11.41 -9.91 -7.74
C ASN A 64 12.61 -10.86 -7.82
N ASP A 65 13.60 -10.54 -8.64
CA ASP A 65 14.84 -11.32 -8.77
C ASP A 65 15.66 -11.33 -7.46
N ASN A 66 15.53 -10.29 -6.65
CA ASN A 66 16.19 -10.21 -5.35
C ASN A 66 15.35 -10.78 -4.20
N GLY A 67 14.26 -11.46 -4.50
CA GLY A 67 13.41 -12.10 -3.51
C GLY A 67 12.40 -11.17 -2.84
N VAL A 68 12.25 -9.94 -3.33
CA VAL A 68 11.25 -8.99 -2.82
C VAL A 68 9.93 -9.20 -3.54
N THR A 69 8.84 -9.35 -2.78
CA THR A 69 7.50 -9.45 -3.35
C THR A 69 6.95 -8.05 -3.58
N VAL A 70 6.57 -7.76 -4.81
CA VAL A 70 5.96 -6.47 -5.20
C VAL A 70 4.47 -6.67 -5.44
N SER A 71 3.66 -5.87 -4.77
CA SER A 71 2.21 -5.97 -4.86
C SER A 71 1.59 -4.60 -5.09
N PRO A 72 0.64 -4.47 -6.03
CA PRO A 72 -0.04 -3.20 -6.25
C PRO A 72 -0.97 -2.88 -5.08
N VAL A 73 -1.03 -1.61 -4.69
CA VAL A 73 -1.83 -1.15 -3.55
C VAL A 73 -3.33 -1.35 -3.79
N SER A 74 -3.78 -1.12 -5.02
CA SER A 74 -5.20 -1.14 -5.39
C SER A 74 -5.88 -2.49 -5.20
N SER A 75 -5.13 -3.57 -5.10
CA SER A 75 -5.67 -4.93 -4.93
C SER A 75 -5.75 -5.40 -3.48
N LYS A 76 -5.44 -4.54 -2.52
CA LYS A 76 -5.13 -4.98 -1.15
C LYS A 76 -6.19 -4.65 -0.10
N ILE A 77 -7.01 -3.65 -0.32
CA ILE A 77 -8.07 -3.30 0.62
C ILE A 77 -9.42 -3.58 -0.01
N SER A 78 -10.19 -4.44 0.61
CA SER A 78 -11.58 -4.69 0.26
C SER A 78 -12.50 -4.07 1.32
N TYR A 79 -13.68 -3.68 0.90
CA TYR A 79 -14.65 -2.98 1.70
C TYR A 79 -16.05 -3.54 1.42
N ASP A 80 -16.75 -3.93 2.49
CA ASP A 80 -18.11 -4.46 2.39
C ASP A 80 -19.14 -3.31 2.42
N GLU A 81 -19.49 -2.84 1.24
CA GLU A 81 -20.44 -1.75 1.05
C GLU A 81 -21.85 -2.08 1.56
N SER A 82 -22.25 -3.35 1.47
CA SER A 82 -23.61 -3.78 1.81
C SER A 82 -23.97 -3.59 3.29
N ARG A 83 -22.97 -3.61 4.17
CA ARG A 83 -23.16 -3.48 5.62
C ARG A 83 -22.80 -2.08 6.14
N CYS A 84 -22.36 -1.20 5.28
CA CYS A 84 -21.91 0.14 5.66
C CYS A 84 -23.10 1.02 6.08
N ILE A 85 -22.96 1.70 7.21
CA ILE A 85 -23.95 2.64 7.75
C ILE A 85 -23.58 4.09 7.46
N ASN A 86 -22.55 4.34 6.69
CA ASN A 86 -22.10 5.68 6.31
C ASN A 86 -21.81 6.60 7.50
N CYS A 87 -21.23 6.06 8.56
CA CYS A 87 -20.92 6.82 9.78
C CYS A 87 -19.76 7.82 9.63
N GLY A 88 -18.93 7.68 8.60
CA GLY A 88 -17.86 8.62 8.29
C GLY A 88 -16.57 8.48 9.10
N ASN A 89 -16.49 7.57 10.06
CA ASN A 89 -15.28 7.41 10.88
C ASN A 89 -14.06 7.07 10.05
N CYS A 90 -14.19 6.18 9.06
CA CYS A 90 -13.10 5.81 8.16
C CYS A 90 -12.64 6.97 7.27
N ALA A 91 -13.60 7.76 6.77
CA ALA A 91 -13.30 8.95 5.96
C ALA A 91 -12.53 9.99 6.76
N SER A 92 -12.87 10.17 8.03
CA SER A 92 -12.16 11.08 8.94
C SER A 92 -10.73 10.61 9.23
N ALA A 93 -10.51 9.30 9.27
CA ALA A 93 -9.19 8.72 9.51
C ALA A 93 -8.31 8.66 8.26
N CYS A 94 -8.90 8.73 7.07
CA CYS A 94 -8.20 8.58 5.80
C CYS A 94 -7.55 9.89 5.36
N PHE A 95 -6.29 10.09 5.67
CA PHE A 95 -5.60 11.32 5.29
C PHE A 95 -5.19 11.39 3.81
N SER A 96 -5.23 10.28 3.08
CA SER A 96 -5.03 10.28 1.62
C SER A 96 -6.28 10.64 0.84
N HIS A 97 -7.42 10.81 1.53
CA HIS A 97 -8.72 11.10 0.93
C HIS A 97 -9.22 10.03 -0.05
N ALA A 98 -8.81 8.79 0.14
CA ALA A 98 -9.34 7.64 -0.59
C ALA A 98 -10.78 7.30 -0.19
N LEU A 99 -11.15 7.65 1.03
CA LEU A 99 -12.49 7.49 1.57
C LEU A 99 -13.10 8.88 1.79
N THR A 100 -14.24 9.13 1.16
CA THR A 100 -14.94 10.42 1.23
C THR A 100 -16.44 10.22 1.41
N ILE A 101 -17.07 11.18 2.08
CA ILE A 101 -18.53 11.29 2.18
C ILE A 101 -18.92 12.68 1.69
N GLU A 102 -19.74 12.75 0.66
CA GLU A 102 -20.14 14.01 0.03
C GLU A 102 -21.66 14.14 -0.09
N ALA A 103 -22.12 15.39 0.03
CA ALA A 103 -23.51 15.75 -0.23
C ALA A 103 -23.84 15.52 -1.73
N PRO A 104 -25.11 15.26 -2.11
CA PRO A 104 -26.29 15.23 -1.24
C PRO A 104 -26.58 13.89 -0.55
N ASP A 105 -26.01 12.80 -1.04
CA ASP A 105 -26.38 11.45 -0.61
C ASP A 105 -25.73 11.02 0.71
N TRP A 106 -24.58 11.64 1.04
CA TRP A 106 -23.80 11.31 2.24
C TRP A 106 -23.40 9.83 2.32
N GLU A 107 -23.20 9.21 1.16
CA GLU A 107 -22.73 7.84 1.07
C GLU A 107 -21.21 7.78 1.01
N LEU A 108 -20.66 6.76 1.63
CA LEU A 108 -19.20 6.54 1.61
C LEU A 108 -18.75 6.11 0.21
N GLN A 109 -17.75 6.81 -0.30
CA GLN A 109 -17.10 6.47 -1.57
C GLN A 109 -15.64 6.10 -1.32
N PHE A 110 -15.22 5.03 -1.96
CA PHE A 110 -13.85 4.52 -1.88
C PHE A 110 -13.17 4.61 -3.23
N ASN A 111 -12.02 5.29 -3.27
CA ASN A 111 -11.17 5.37 -4.45
C ASN A 111 -9.86 4.60 -4.19
N PRO A 112 -9.72 3.37 -4.73
CA PRO A 112 -8.53 2.56 -4.50
C PRO A 112 -7.23 3.21 -4.99
N GLU A 113 -7.30 4.08 -6.00
CA GLU A 113 -6.11 4.74 -6.54
C GLU A 113 -5.46 5.71 -5.56
N LYS A 114 -6.25 6.30 -4.67
CA LYS A 114 -5.75 7.22 -3.65
C LYS A 114 -5.31 6.51 -2.37
N CYS A 115 -5.67 5.25 -2.22
CA CYS A 115 -5.38 4.49 -1.01
C CYS A 115 -3.87 4.22 -0.88
N ILE A 116 -3.32 4.50 0.29
CA ILE A 116 -1.91 4.24 0.62
C ILE A 116 -1.72 3.04 1.56
N ALA A 117 -2.79 2.28 1.80
CA ALA A 117 -2.79 1.09 2.66
C ALA A 117 -2.22 1.35 4.07
N CYS A 118 -2.53 2.50 4.65
CA CYS A 118 -2.07 2.87 6.00
C CYS A 118 -2.78 2.12 7.14
N LYS A 119 -3.87 1.40 6.83
CA LYS A 119 -4.67 0.58 7.76
C LYS A 119 -5.48 1.35 8.81
N LEU A 120 -5.50 2.66 8.78
CA LEU A 120 -6.25 3.46 9.76
C LEU A 120 -7.77 3.22 9.68
N CYS A 121 -8.31 3.02 8.47
CA CYS A 121 -9.72 2.73 8.27
C CYS A 121 -10.16 1.41 8.92
N LEU A 122 -9.28 0.41 8.97
CA LEU A 122 -9.59 -0.87 9.61
C LEU A 122 -9.87 -0.71 11.10
N LYS A 123 -9.17 0.22 11.74
CA LYS A 123 -9.37 0.52 13.16
C LYS A 123 -10.53 1.48 13.39
N ALA A 124 -10.77 2.39 12.45
CA ALA A 124 -11.79 3.42 12.57
C ALA A 124 -13.19 2.88 12.35
N CYS A 125 -13.39 1.88 11.51
CA CYS A 125 -14.69 1.30 11.22
C CYS A 125 -15.21 0.48 12.41
N PRO A 126 -16.33 0.88 13.04
CA PRO A 126 -16.89 0.13 14.18
C PRO A 126 -17.41 -1.25 13.79
N LEU A 127 -17.83 -1.42 12.53
CA LEU A 127 -18.36 -2.68 12.01
C LEU A 127 -17.29 -3.57 11.40
N LYS A 128 -16.03 -3.10 11.33
CA LYS A 128 -14.89 -3.85 10.77
C LYS A 128 -15.14 -4.35 9.34
N LEU A 129 -15.64 -3.47 8.47
CA LEU A 129 -15.98 -3.79 7.08
C LEU A 129 -14.78 -3.78 6.13
N PHE A 130 -13.68 -3.21 6.54
CA PHE A 130 -12.46 -3.16 5.74
C PHE A 130 -11.58 -4.36 6.02
N LYS A 131 -11.14 -5.01 4.95
CA LYS A 131 -10.21 -6.14 5.02
C LYS A 131 -8.99 -5.85 4.15
N ILE A 132 -7.84 -6.23 4.64
CA ILE A 132 -6.63 -6.27 3.84
C ILE A 132 -6.46 -7.71 3.37
N GLU A 133 -6.48 -7.92 2.06
CA GLU A 133 -6.16 -9.21 1.44
C GLU A 133 -4.68 -9.56 1.59
N PHE A 134 -3.97 -8.74 2.27
CA PHE A 134 -2.56 -8.72 2.49
C PHE A 134 -2.17 -9.29 3.85
N SER A 135 -2.84 -10.22 4.35
CA SER A 135 -2.26 -10.95 5.45
C SER A 135 -1.29 -11.97 4.87
N ASN A 136 -0.02 -11.67 4.97
CA ASN A 136 0.95 -12.73 5.08
C ASN A 136 0.35 -13.72 6.08
N PRO A 137 0.18 -15.00 5.73
CA PRO A 137 -0.39 -15.96 6.68
C PRO A 137 0.44 -16.10 7.97
N GLU A 138 1.62 -15.50 8.00
CA GLU A 138 2.50 -15.44 9.16
C GLU A 138 2.34 -14.20 10.03
N SER A 139 1.50 -13.24 9.64
CA SER A 139 1.29 -11.98 10.37
C SER A 139 -0.06 -11.93 11.08
N CYS A 140 -0.47 -13.01 11.67
CA CYS A 140 -1.60 -13.02 12.59
C CYS A 140 -1.18 -12.43 13.93
#